data_119281f17051e91a709e0bfb8c4819e9
#
_entry.id   119281f17051e91a709e0bfb8c4819e9
#
_cell.length_a   1.000
_cell.length_b   1.000
_cell.length_c   1.000
_cell.angle_alpha   90.00
_cell.angle_beta   90.00
_cell.angle_gamma   90.00
#
_symmetry.space_group_name_H-M   'P 1'
#
loop_
_entity.id
_entity.type
_entity.pdbx_description
1 polymer ?
#
loop_
_entity_poly.entity_id
_entity_poly.type
_entity_poly.pdbx_seq_one_letter_code
_entity_poly.pdbx_strand_id
1 'polypeptide(L)'
;MFAIQMAKQLGATVLTTVKNEEKSDFCYSLGADKVVQYSRQDFYKILKSNNKGQDIDLILDMIGGDYFEKNIDLLNQEGRLVNIAFLKGNSVKLDLSKLMMKRINLTGSTLRPRTTEFKSKIAEELREIIWPLLNTQKIRVHVDSIFPLEKFRDAHILMESGNHLGKIILSLD
;
A
#
# COMPACT_ATOMS: atom_id res chain seq x y z
N MET A 1 -3.65 3.76 2.56
CA MET A 1 -4.69 4.17 3.54
C MET A 1 -5.24 2.98 4.32
N PHE A 2 -6.05 2.09 3.73
CA PHE A 2 -6.62 0.93 4.44
C PHE A 2 -5.53 -0.03 4.95
N ALA A 3 -4.55 -0.36 4.12
CA ALA A 3 -3.43 -1.23 4.48
C ALA A 3 -2.60 -0.72 5.68
N ILE A 4 -2.43 0.60 5.83
CA ILE A 4 -1.76 1.20 7.00
C ILE A 4 -2.51 0.83 8.28
N GLN A 5 -3.81 1.10 8.32
CA GLN A 5 -4.64 0.83 9.49
C GLN A 5 -4.70 -0.67 9.81
N MET A 6 -4.89 -1.52 8.79
CA MET A 6 -4.86 -2.98 8.97
C MET A 6 -3.54 -3.45 9.58
N ALA A 7 -2.41 -3.06 8.98
CA ALA A 7 -1.10 -3.45 9.47
C ALA A 7 -0.86 -3.00 10.91
N LYS A 8 -1.29 -1.78 11.27
CA LYS A 8 -1.22 -1.29 12.65
C LYS A 8 -2.06 -2.10 13.62
N GLN A 9 -3.30 -2.47 13.24
CA GLN A 9 -4.17 -3.30 14.09
C GLN A 9 -3.61 -4.73 14.27
N LEU A 10 -2.80 -5.19 13.33
CA LEU A 10 -2.08 -6.46 13.40
C LEU A 10 -0.71 -6.35 14.10
N GLY A 11 -0.37 -5.20 14.67
CA GLY A 11 0.85 -4.98 15.44
C GLY A 11 2.11 -4.67 14.62
N ALA A 12 1.98 -4.42 13.32
CA ALA A 12 3.12 -4.11 12.47
C ALA A 12 3.65 -2.67 12.69
N THR A 13 4.95 -2.49 12.49
CA THR A 13 5.56 -1.17 12.24
C THR A 13 5.34 -0.81 10.77
N VAL A 14 4.70 0.32 10.51
CA VAL A 14 4.26 0.73 9.18
C VAL A 14 5.08 1.88 8.65
N LEU A 15 5.77 1.64 7.54
CA LEU A 15 6.51 2.63 6.77
C LEU A 15 5.76 2.87 5.46
N THR A 16 5.65 4.11 5.01
CA THR A 16 4.98 4.41 3.73
C THR A 16 5.64 5.57 3.01
N THR A 17 5.37 5.69 1.71
CA THR A 17 5.87 6.78 0.88
C THR A 17 4.72 7.54 0.25
N VAL A 18 4.83 8.86 0.21
CA VAL A 18 3.79 9.76 -0.31
C VAL A 18 4.40 10.89 -1.14
N LYS A 19 3.55 11.61 -1.88
CA LYS A 19 3.99 12.70 -2.76
C LYS A 19 4.26 14.01 -2.01
N ASN A 20 3.41 14.38 -1.06
CA ASN A 20 3.40 15.70 -0.42
C ASN A 20 3.13 15.61 1.09
N GLU A 21 3.18 16.77 1.75
CA GLU A 21 3.04 16.92 3.19
C GLU A 21 1.62 16.58 3.67
N GLU A 22 0.59 17.07 2.99
CA GLU A 22 -0.81 16.77 3.32
C GLU A 22 -1.07 15.24 3.38
N LYS A 23 -0.54 14.50 2.39
CA LYS A 23 -0.62 13.02 2.41
C LYS A 23 0.23 12.39 3.50
N SER A 24 1.33 13.06 3.87
CA SER A 24 2.17 12.61 4.97
C SER A 24 1.43 12.68 6.31
N ASP A 25 0.84 13.83 6.61
CA ASP A 25 0.07 14.06 7.83
C ASP A 25 -1.13 13.11 7.91
N PHE A 26 -1.79 12.91 6.77
CA PHE A 26 -2.87 11.95 6.68
C PHE A 26 -2.40 10.52 6.95
N CYS A 27 -1.26 10.07 6.42
CA CYS A 27 -0.74 8.73 6.72
C CYS A 27 -0.35 8.56 8.20
N TYR A 28 0.22 9.60 8.82
CA TYR A 28 0.48 9.58 10.26
C TYR A 28 -0.82 9.49 11.07
N SER A 29 -1.86 10.22 10.70
CA SER A 29 -3.17 10.14 11.37
C SER A 29 -3.83 8.76 11.27
N LEU A 30 -3.46 7.96 10.26
CA LEU A 30 -3.89 6.57 10.08
C LEU A 30 -3.02 5.56 10.84
N GLY A 31 -1.96 6.02 11.52
CA GLY A 31 -1.08 5.19 12.34
C GLY A 31 0.22 4.76 11.65
N ALA A 32 0.64 5.37 10.54
CA ALA A 32 1.97 5.11 10.00
C ALA A 32 3.05 5.57 11.00
N ASP A 33 4.06 4.73 11.23
CA ASP A 33 5.18 5.05 12.14
C ASP A 33 6.21 5.94 11.45
N LYS A 34 6.34 5.81 10.12
CA LYS A 34 7.23 6.65 9.32
C LYS A 34 6.67 6.88 7.93
N VAL A 35 6.74 8.13 7.50
CA VAL A 35 6.32 8.54 6.16
C VAL A 35 7.46 9.25 5.46
N VAL A 36 7.75 8.87 4.21
CA VAL A 36 8.78 9.50 3.38
C VAL A 36 8.13 10.19 2.19
N GLN A 37 8.41 11.48 2.02
CA GLN A 37 7.93 12.25 0.87
C GLN A 37 8.88 12.05 -0.32
N TYR A 38 8.54 11.14 -1.24
CA TYR A 38 9.41 10.77 -2.36
C TYR A 38 9.65 11.91 -3.37
N SER A 39 8.86 12.99 -3.33
CA SER A 39 9.07 14.18 -4.16
C SER A 39 10.24 15.05 -3.69
N ARG A 40 10.64 14.95 -2.43
CA ARG A 40 11.69 15.75 -1.78
C ARG A 40 12.86 14.91 -1.28
N GLN A 41 12.65 13.62 -1.12
CA GLN A 41 13.57 12.74 -0.42
C GLN A 41 13.73 11.41 -1.17
N ASP A 42 14.94 10.87 -1.17
CA ASP A 42 15.17 9.50 -1.62
C ASP A 42 14.77 8.51 -0.51
N PHE A 43 13.62 7.88 -0.70
CA PHE A 43 13.07 6.93 0.28
C PHE A 43 14.04 5.77 0.59
N TYR A 44 14.78 5.32 -0.43
CA TYR A 44 15.74 4.25 -0.26
C TYR A 44 16.87 4.64 0.68
N LYS A 45 17.48 5.82 0.49
CA LYS A 45 18.53 6.33 1.37
C LYS A 45 18.04 6.51 2.80
N ILE A 46 16.83 7.08 2.95
CA ILE A 46 16.23 7.31 4.27
C ILE A 46 15.92 6.01 5.01
N LEU A 47 15.33 5.03 4.31
CA LEU A 47 15.00 3.76 4.93
C LEU A 47 16.24 2.95 5.22
N LYS A 48 17.26 2.98 4.36
CA LYS A 48 18.52 2.28 4.56
C LYS A 48 19.38 2.89 5.66
N SER A 49 19.48 4.22 5.76
CA SER A 49 20.33 4.90 6.74
C SER A 49 19.78 4.84 8.18
N ASN A 50 18.48 4.76 8.32
CA ASN A 50 17.82 4.67 9.62
C ASN A 50 17.71 3.22 10.14
N ASN A 51 18.18 2.25 9.35
CA ASN A 51 18.15 0.83 9.70
C ASN A 51 19.30 0.45 10.65
N LYS A 52 19.35 1.08 11.82
CA LYS A 52 19.98 0.42 12.97
C LYS A 52 19.06 -0.73 13.43
N GLY A 53 18.90 -1.76 12.56
CA GLY A 53 18.15 -2.98 12.86
C GLY A 53 16.62 -2.93 12.66
N GLN A 54 16.09 -1.96 11.92
CA GLN A 54 14.69 -2.00 11.48
C GLN A 54 14.65 -2.48 10.03
N ASP A 55 14.59 -3.74 9.90
CA ASP A 55 14.52 -4.47 8.66
C ASP A 55 13.07 -4.50 8.17
N ILE A 56 12.90 -4.46 6.86
CA ILE A 56 11.57 -4.49 6.25
C ILE A 56 11.23 -5.93 5.89
N ASP A 57 10.23 -6.50 6.55
CA ASP A 57 9.81 -7.89 6.34
C ASP A 57 8.82 -8.04 5.20
N LEU A 58 8.01 -7.00 4.95
CA LEU A 58 6.97 -7.03 3.94
C LEU A 58 6.88 -5.70 3.17
N ILE A 59 6.91 -5.79 1.85
CA ILE A 59 6.63 -4.65 0.97
C ILE A 59 5.41 -4.96 0.11
N LEU A 60 4.40 -4.09 0.20
CA LEU A 60 3.27 -4.06 -0.72
C LEU A 60 3.57 -3.03 -1.80
N ASP A 61 3.91 -3.49 -3.00
CA ASP A 61 4.35 -2.65 -4.10
C ASP A 61 3.25 -2.48 -5.17
N MET A 62 2.91 -1.21 -5.44
CA MET A 62 2.04 -0.82 -6.54
C MET A 62 2.76 -0.02 -7.62
N ILE A 63 4.04 0.26 -7.44
CA ILE A 63 4.82 1.16 -8.29
C ILE A 63 5.56 0.39 -9.37
N GLY A 64 6.29 -0.65 -9.00
CA GLY A 64 7.15 -1.39 -9.92
C GLY A 64 8.31 -0.55 -10.48
N GLY A 65 8.76 -0.85 -11.70
CA GLY A 65 9.80 -0.11 -12.39
C GLY A 65 11.08 0.05 -11.55
N ASP A 66 11.60 1.26 -11.47
CA ASP A 66 12.83 1.64 -10.75
C ASP A 66 12.77 1.50 -9.22
N TYR A 67 11.58 1.28 -8.66
CA TYR A 67 11.40 1.00 -7.23
C TYR A 67 11.75 -0.45 -6.88
N PHE A 68 11.63 -1.36 -7.83
CA PHE A 68 11.76 -2.79 -7.58
C PHE A 68 13.11 -3.18 -7.00
N GLU A 69 14.21 -2.75 -7.62
CA GLU A 69 15.57 -3.07 -7.14
C GLU A 69 15.82 -2.50 -5.73
N LYS A 70 15.35 -1.27 -5.48
CA LYS A 70 15.42 -0.62 -4.16
C LYS A 70 14.63 -1.38 -3.11
N ASN A 71 13.45 -1.87 -3.48
CA ASN A 71 12.59 -2.66 -2.61
C ASN A 71 13.25 -4.00 -2.23
N ILE A 72 13.86 -4.70 -3.20
CA ILE A 72 14.62 -5.95 -2.95
C ILE A 72 15.80 -5.71 -1.99
N ASP A 73 16.49 -4.59 -2.17
CA ASP A 73 17.64 -4.26 -1.32
C ASP A 73 17.24 -3.90 0.12
N LEU A 74 16.07 -3.30 0.30
CA LEU A 74 15.52 -2.94 1.61
C LEU A 74 14.94 -4.11 2.39
N LEU A 75 14.52 -5.18 1.71
CA LEU A 75 13.95 -6.35 2.38
C LEU A 75 14.98 -7.10 3.23
N ASN A 76 14.53 -7.61 4.34
CA ASN A 76 15.22 -8.56 5.21
C ASN A 76 15.49 -9.91 4.56
N GLN A 77 16.25 -10.73 5.28
CA GLN A 77 16.23 -12.17 5.04
C GLN A 77 14.82 -12.71 5.24
N GLU A 78 14.41 -13.60 4.30
CA GLU A 78 13.05 -14.18 4.26
C GLU A 78 11.92 -13.15 4.05
N GLY A 79 12.28 -11.90 3.71
CA GLY A 79 11.35 -10.83 3.44
C GLY A 79 10.45 -11.13 2.24
N ARG A 80 9.31 -10.47 2.20
CA ARG A 80 8.29 -10.68 1.16
C ARG A 80 8.01 -9.39 0.41
N LEU A 81 8.02 -9.47 -0.94
CA LEU A 81 7.52 -8.41 -1.80
C LEU A 81 6.27 -8.90 -2.54
N VAL A 82 5.19 -8.16 -2.42
CA VAL A 82 3.92 -8.43 -3.08
C VAL A 82 3.59 -7.30 -4.06
N ASN A 83 3.66 -7.59 -5.35
CA ASN A 83 3.22 -6.65 -6.38
C ASN A 83 1.71 -6.71 -6.55
N ILE A 84 1.05 -5.55 -6.48
CA ILE A 84 -0.40 -5.40 -6.69
C ILE A 84 -0.74 -4.49 -7.86
N ALA A 85 0.23 -3.72 -8.37
CA ALA A 85 0.14 -2.89 -9.58
C ALA A 85 1.56 -2.53 -10.08
N PHE A 86 1.66 -1.83 -11.22
CA PHE A 86 2.91 -1.48 -11.90
C PHE A 86 2.82 -0.06 -12.49
N LEU A 87 2.56 0.93 -11.65
CA LEU A 87 2.32 2.31 -12.11
C LEU A 87 3.49 2.93 -12.87
N LYS A 88 4.73 2.46 -12.63
CA LYS A 88 5.95 2.89 -13.32
C LYS A 88 6.56 1.81 -14.23
N GLY A 89 5.80 0.78 -14.55
CA GLY A 89 6.22 -0.27 -15.47
C GLY A 89 6.34 -1.64 -14.82
N ASN A 90 6.13 -2.67 -15.64
CA ASN A 90 6.05 -4.07 -15.25
C ASN A 90 7.31 -4.89 -15.61
N SER A 91 8.27 -4.28 -16.30
CA SER A 91 9.53 -4.93 -16.68
C SER A 91 10.66 -4.41 -15.79
N VAL A 92 11.33 -5.32 -15.09
CA VAL A 92 12.37 -4.99 -14.10
C VAL A 92 13.59 -5.91 -14.26
N LYS A 93 14.76 -5.45 -13.82
CA LYS A 93 15.94 -6.29 -13.64
C LYS A 93 15.97 -6.83 -12.22
N LEU A 94 16.26 -8.12 -12.07
CA LEU A 94 16.41 -8.78 -10.77
C LEU A 94 17.81 -9.39 -10.66
N ASP A 95 18.52 -9.01 -9.61
CA ASP A 95 19.74 -9.70 -9.19
C ASP A 95 19.35 -10.97 -8.41
N LEU A 96 19.50 -12.13 -9.05
CA LEU A 96 19.15 -13.41 -8.46
C LEU A 96 20.04 -13.76 -7.26
N SER A 97 21.25 -13.20 -7.15
CA SER A 97 22.10 -13.43 -5.97
C SER A 97 21.48 -12.84 -4.71
N LYS A 98 20.90 -11.63 -4.81
CA LYS A 98 20.17 -11.01 -3.67
C LYS A 98 18.95 -11.83 -3.28
N LEU A 99 18.19 -12.31 -4.27
CA LEU A 99 17.02 -13.17 -4.03
C LEU A 99 17.41 -14.44 -3.27
N MET A 100 18.45 -15.11 -3.73
CA MET A 100 18.95 -16.36 -3.15
C MET A 100 19.54 -16.17 -1.76
N MET A 101 20.45 -15.21 -1.61
CA MET A 101 21.14 -14.96 -0.32
C MET A 101 20.20 -14.52 0.79
N LYS A 102 19.21 -13.70 0.46
CA LYS A 102 18.19 -13.24 1.42
C LYS A 102 16.98 -14.19 1.53
N ARG A 103 16.86 -15.19 0.67
CA ARG A 103 15.68 -16.10 0.59
C ARG A 103 14.35 -15.34 0.48
N ILE A 104 14.35 -14.29 -0.36
CA ILE A 104 13.18 -13.40 -0.52
C ILE A 104 12.04 -14.13 -1.22
N ASN A 105 10.81 -13.87 -0.77
CA ASN A 105 9.60 -14.32 -1.44
C ASN A 105 9.06 -13.20 -2.33
N LEU A 106 9.11 -13.42 -3.65
CA LEU A 106 8.49 -12.53 -4.64
C LEU A 106 7.17 -13.11 -5.08
N THR A 107 6.11 -12.32 -4.97
CA THR A 107 4.78 -12.75 -5.39
C THR A 107 3.98 -11.57 -5.95
N GLY A 108 2.92 -11.88 -6.68
CA GLY A 108 1.95 -10.92 -7.16
C GLY A 108 0.55 -11.31 -6.75
N SER A 109 -0.33 -10.34 -6.65
CA SER A 109 -1.74 -10.59 -6.33
C SER A 109 -2.66 -9.90 -7.31
N THR A 110 -3.61 -10.67 -7.84
CA THR A 110 -4.75 -10.17 -8.59
C THR A 110 -5.99 -10.94 -8.16
N LEU A 111 -7.09 -10.23 -7.93
CA LEU A 111 -8.33 -10.83 -7.42
C LEU A 111 -9.31 -11.18 -8.55
N ARG A 112 -9.31 -10.39 -9.62
CA ARG A 112 -10.32 -10.52 -10.71
C ARG A 112 -10.44 -11.94 -11.28
N PRO A 113 -9.35 -12.64 -11.67
CA PRO A 113 -9.40 -13.96 -12.26
C PRO A 113 -9.48 -15.11 -11.25
N ARG A 114 -9.54 -14.82 -9.94
CA ARG A 114 -9.61 -15.86 -8.92
C ARG A 114 -11.00 -16.51 -8.88
N THR A 115 -11.02 -17.79 -8.48
CA THR A 115 -12.27 -18.56 -8.35
C THR A 115 -13.18 -17.98 -7.27
N THR A 116 -14.45 -18.34 -7.31
CA THR A 116 -15.42 -17.94 -6.29
C THR A 116 -15.05 -18.46 -4.92
N GLU A 117 -14.57 -19.72 -4.83
CA GLU A 117 -14.14 -20.34 -3.58
C GLU A 117 -12.97 -19.58 -2.94
N PHE A 118 -12.01 -19.13 -3.76
CA PHE A 118 -10.89 -18.31 -3.29
C PHE A 118 -11.37 -16.95 -2.75
N LYS A 119 -12.31 -16.32 -3.46
CA LYS A 119 -12.89 -15.04 -3.05
C LYS A 119 -13.75 -15.18 -1.79
N SER A 120 -14.49 -16.30 -1.64
CA SER A 120 -15.28 -16.58 -0.44
C SER A 120 -14.41 -16.69 0.81
N LYS A 121 -13.28 -17.40 0.74
CA LYS A 121 -12.34 -17.50 1.87
C LYS A 121 -11.83 -16.12 2.31
N ILE A 122 -11.45 -15.27 1.35
CA ILE A 122 -11.04 -13.89 1.68
C ILE A 122 -12.19 -13.13 2.34
N ALA A 123 -13.42 -13.26 1.83
CA ALA A 123 -14.59 -12.58 2.39
C ALA A 123 -14.91 -13.06 3.82
N GLU A 124 -14.73 -14.36 4.08
CA GLU A 124 -14.89 -14.95 5.42
C GLU A 124 -13.85 -14.40 6.40
N GLU A 125 -12.57 -14.42 6.02
CA GLU A 125 -11.48 -13.86 6.84
C GLU A 125 -11.68 -12.35 7.10
N LEU A 126 -12.10 -11.58 6.09
CA LEU A 126 -12.41 -10.16 6.26
C LEU A 126 -13.57 -9.94 7.24
N ARG A 127 -14.61 -10.78 7.17
CA ARG A 127 -15.77 -10.69 8.07
C ARG A 127 -15.38 -10.99 9.50
N GLU A 128 -14.52 -11.98 9.71
CA GLU A 128 -14.09 -12.39 11.04
C GLU A 128 -13.09 -11.43 11.68
N ILE A 129 -12.11 -10.96 10.90
CA ILE A 129 -10.96 -10.19 11.42
C ILE A 129 -11.19 -8.68 11.27
N ILE A 130 -11.65 -8.22 10.11
CA ILE A 130 -11.66 -6.79 9.76
C ILE A 130 -12.99 -6.12 10.07
N TRP A 131 -14.11 -6.82 9.88
CA TRP A 131 -15.44 -6.24 10.14
C TRP A 131 -15.63 -5.77 11.58
N PRO A 132 -15.21 -6.51 12.62
CA PRO A 132 -15.24 -6.03 14.00
C PRO A 132 -14.43 -4.76 14.21
N LEU A 133 -13.31 -4.60 13.51
CA LEU A 133 -12.47 -3.39 13.59
C LEU A 133 -13.13 -2.18 12.91
N LEU A 134 -13.89 -2.41 11.85
CA LEU A 134 -14.71 -1.37 11.20
C LEU A 134 -15.88 -0.94 12.12
N ASN A 135 -16.60 -1.89 12.70
CA ASN A 135 -17.74 -1.62 13.59
C ASN A 135 -17.31 -0.86 14.85
N THR A 136 -16.13 -1.13 15.37
CA THR A 136 -15.55 -0.42 16.53
C THR A 136 -14.77 0.83 16.13
N GLN A 137 -14.78 1.22 14.86
CA GLN A 137 -14.03 2.35 14.30
C GLN A 137 -12.52 2.34 14.53
N LYS A 138 -11.94 1.19 14.86
CA LYS A 138 -10.49 1.00 14.91
C LYS A 138 -9.84 1.06 13.52
N ILE A 139 -10.61 0.68 12.50
CA ILE A 139 -10.31 0.94 11.08
C ILE A 139 -11.44 1.81 10.53
N ARG A 140 -11.10 2.89 9.83
CA ARG A 140 -12.07 3.84 9.27
C ARG A 140 -11.93 3.91 7.76
N VAL A 141 -13.07 3.99 7.08
CA VAL A 141 -13.12 4.34 5.67
C VAL A 141 -13.16 5.86 5.56
N HIS A 142 -12.14 6.44 4.97
CA HIS A 142 -12.12 7.88 4.70
C HIS A 142 -12.71 8.15 3.32
N VAL A 143 -13.79 8.92 3.28
CA VAL A 143 -14.41 9.42 2.06
C VAL A 143 -13.93 10.85 1.87
N ASP A 144 -13.24 11.09 0.75
CA ASP A 144 -12.75 12.42 0.35
C ASP A 144 -13.88 13.26 -0.22
N SER A 145 -14.58 12.72 -1.19
CA SER A 145 -15.59 13.44 -1.94
C SER A 145 -16.73 12.53 -2.37
N ILE A 146 -17.94 13.09 -2.44
CA ILE A 146 -19.13 12.42 -2.97
C ILE A 146 -19.63 13.25 -4.15
N PHE A 147 -19.79 12.61 -5.30
CA PHE A 147 -20.32 13.20 -6.52
C PHE A 147 -21.64 12.53 -6.89
N PRO A 148 -22.67 13.27 -7.34
CA PRO A 148 -23.80 12.64 -8.03
C PRO A 148 -23.32 11.88 -9.26
N LEU A 149 -24.01 10.80 -9.63
CA LEU A 149 -23.61 9.95 -10.75
C LEU A 149 -23.41 10.73 -12.06
N GLU A 150 -24.23 11.75 -12.31
CA GLU A 150 -24.16 12.60 -13.49
C GLU A 150 -22.83 13.37 -13.59
N LYS A 151 -22.18 13.60 -12.45
CA LYS A 151 -20.86 14.25 -12.35
C LYS A 151 -19.68 13.26 -12.34
N PHE A 152 -19.86 12.05 -12.85
CA PHE A 152 -18.81 11.04 -12.87
C PHE A 152 -17.49 11.52 -13.52
N ARG A 153 -17.59 12.40 -14.52
CA ARG A 153 -16.39 12.97 -15.18
C ARG A 153 -15.55 13.80 -14.20
N ASP A 154 -16.18 14.62 -13.37
CA ASP A 154 -15.49 15.44 -12.36
C ASP A 154 -14.80 14.54 -11.32
N ALA A 155 -15.47 13.46 -10.91
CA ALA A 155 -14.91 12.46 -10.01
C ALA A 155 -13.66 11.78 -10.61
N HIS A 156 -13.69 11.44 -11.91
CA HIS A 156 -12.53 10.90 -12.61
C HIS A 156 -11.38 11.90 -12.72
N ILE A 157 -11.67 13.17 -13.03
CA ILE A 157 -10.66 14.24 -13.08
C ILE A 157 -9.99 14.39 -11.72
N LEU A 158 -10.76 14.39 -10.62
CA LEU A 158 -10.20 14.44 -9.27
C LEU A 158 -9.32 13.21 -8.99
N MET A 159 -9.76 12.02 -9.36
CA MET A 159 -8.97 10.79 -9.19
C MET A 159 -7.64 10.86 -9.95
N GLU A 160 -7.67 11.28 -11.21
CA GLU A 160 -6.48 11.36 -12.07
C GLU A 160 -5.50 12.45 -11.60
N SER A 161 -5.99 13.54 -11.03
CA SER A 161 -5.15 14.59 -10.43
C SER A 161 -4.29 14.09 -9.27
N GLY A 162 -4.75 13.02 -8.60
CA GLY A 162 -4.13 12.46 -7.41
C GLY A 162 -4.18 13.38 -6.19
N ASN A 163 -5.06 14.38 -6.16
CA ASN A 163 -5.18 15.35 -5.06
C ASN A 163 -6.20 14.94 -4.00
N HIS A 164 -6.81 13.77 -4.12
CA HIS A 164 -7.76 13.25 -3.14
C HIS A 164 -7.08 12.52 -1.99
N LEU A 165 -7.71 12.53 -0.82
CA LEU A 165 -7.33 11.81 0.39
C LEU A 165 -8.44 10.83 0.78
N GLY A 166 -8.47 9.66 0.19
CA GLY A 166 -9.48 8.66 0.53
C GLY A 166 -10.24 8.11 -0.66
N LYS A 167 -11.51 7.78 -0.46
CA LYS A 167 -12.40 7.26 -1.49
C LYS A 167 -13.20 8.40 -2.12
N ILE A 168 -13.31 8.34 -3.43
CA ILE A 168 -14.25 9.17 -4.19
C ILE A 168 -15.48 8.30 -4.45
N ILE A 169 -16.63 8.77 -4.05
CA ILE A 169 -17.90 8.06 -4.13
C ILE A 169 -18.79 8.69 -5.21
N LEU A 170 -19.45 7.86 -6.00
CA LEU A 170 -20.57 8.28 -6.84
C LEU A 170 -21.88 7.91 -6.14
N SER A 171 -22.74 8.88 -5.91
CA SER A 171 -24.06 8.70 -5.33
C SER A 171 -25.10 8.48 -6.43
N LEU A 172 -26.08 7.63 -6.15
CA LEU A 172 -27.23 7.39 -7.01
C LEU A 172 -28.47 8.21 -6.60
N ASP A 173 -28.36 8.97 -5.54
CA ASP A 173 -29.43 9.80 -4.95
C ASP A 173 -29.30 11.25 -5.46
#